data_2c657deead8ea8fbc63663106c52b567
#
_entry.id   2c657deead8ea8fbc63663106c52b567
#
_cell.length_a   1.000
_cell.length_b   1.000
_cell.length_c   1.000
_cell.angle_alpha   90.00
_cell.angle_beta   90.00
_cell.angle_gamma   90.00
#
_symmetry.space_group_name_H-M   'P 1'
#
loop_
_entity.id
_entity.type
_entity.pdbx_description
1 polymer ?
#
loop_
_entity_poly.entity_id
_entity_poly.type
_entity_poly.pdbx_seq_one_letter_code
_entity_poly.pdbx_strand_id
1 'polypeptide(L)'
;MASRTVSLTGWGRIAPTRAELAAPATVAAAARLLEPPARSAINRSAINHGAINHGAINHGVIPRGLGRSYNNAAQCEGGVVISTARLNRILDLDPASGLASCEAGVSLEQLMVAGLPAGWFVPVSPGTRQVTVGGAIAADVHGKNHHVAGSFARHVRSVDIVLPGGELRTLTERSDPALFWATAGGMGLTGLIVRAVIQLTPVATSRVRVDTVRTADIDETMAVLERHDRDYGYTVAWSDSLARAPGWAVRWSPAATSPPPAT
;
A
#
# COMPACT_ATOMS: atom_id res chain seq x y z
N MET A 1 4.40 -19.75 17.94
CA MET A 1 3.74 -19.86 16.61
C MET A 1 4.60 -20.75 15.74
N ALA A 2 4.02 -21.70 15.02
CA ALA A 2 4.80 -22.51 14.07
C ALA A 2 5.12 -21.65 12.85
N SER A 3 6.39 -21.34 12.63
CA SER A 3 6.87 -20.84 11.36
C SER A 3 7.07 -22.03 10.40
N ARG A 4 6.94 -21.78 9.11
CA ARG A 4 7.24 -22.79 8.10
C ARG A 4 8.12 -22.19 7.01
N THR A 5 9.06 -22.95 6.52
CA THR A 5 9.85 -22.57 5.35
C THR A 5 8.96 -22.63 4.11
N VAL A 6 8.91 -21.55 3.36
CA VAL A 6 8.11 -21.40 2.13
C VAL A 6 8.94 -20.77 1.03
N SER A 7 8.55 -21.01 -0.21
CA SER A 7 9.05 -20.26 -1.37
C SER A 7 8.11 -19.09 -1.65
N LEU A 8 8.64 -17.88 -1.72
CA LEU A 8 7.89 -16.64 -1.93
C LEU A 8 8.36 -15.92 -3.17
N THR A 9 7.42 -15.32 -3.89
CA THR A 9 7.70 -14.40 -5.00
C THR A 9 6.91 -13.10 -4.82
N GLY A 10 7.36 -12.01 -5.45
CA GLY A 10 6.52 -10.84 -5.72
C GLY A 10 5.50 -11.13 -6.82
N TRP A 11 4.68 -10.13 -7.16
CA TRP A 11 3.70 -10.22 -8.25
C TRP A 11 4.35 -10.47 -9.62
N GLY A 12 5.51 -9.87 -9.87
CA GLY A 12 6.29 -10.06 -11.10
C GLY A 12 6.92 -11.43 -11.24
N ARG A 13 6.85 -12.30 -10.20
CA ARG A 13 7.41 -13.66 -10.17
C ARG A 13 8.90 -13.73 -10.50
N ILE A 14 9.62 -12.66 -10.20
CA ILE A 14 11.08 -12.58 -10.37
C ILE A 14 11.72 -13.27 -9.16
N ALA A 15 12.71 -14.12 -9.39
CA ALA A 15 13.56 -14.76 -8.40
C ALA A 15 12.84 -15.16 -7.09
N PRO A 16 12.29 -16.38 -6.98
CA PRO A 16 11.70 -16.86 -5.74
C PRO A 16 12.75 -16.95 -4.64
N THR A 17 12.36 -16.59 -3.41
CA THR A 17 13.21 -16.71 -2.21
C THR A 17 12.61 -17.74 -1.24
N ARG A 18 13.48 -18.43 -0.49
CA ARG A 18 13.08 -19.33 0.60
C ARG A 18 13.23 -18.60 1.91
N ALA A 19 12.14 -18.53 2.68
CA ALA A 19 12.09 -17.82 3.96
C ALA A 19 11.21 -18.55 4.97
N GLU A 20 11.42 -18.26 6.24
CA GLU A 20 10.46 -18.60 7.29
C GLU A 20 9.26 -17.64 7.23
N LEU A 21 8.07 -18.16 7.06
CA LEU A 21 6.84 -17.38 7.07
C LEU A 21 6.19 -17.44 8.45
N ALA A 22 6.05 -16.29 9.10
CA ALA A 22 5.26 -16.07 10.29
C ALA A 22 4.00 -15.26 9.94
N ALA A 23 2.84 -15.66 10.45
CA ALA A 23 1.57 -14.98 10.21
C ALA A 23 0.84 -14.70 11.55
N PRO A 24 1.23 -13.64 12.28
CA PRO A 24 0.62 -13.28 13.54
C PRO A 24 -0.83 -12.84 13.33
N ALA A 25 -1.72 -13.23 14.26
CA ALA A 25 -3.13 -12.85 14.25
C ALA A 25 -3.44 -11.67 15.20
N THR A 26 -2.45 -11.21 15.96
CA THR A 26 -2.58 -10.08 16.89
C THR A 26 -1.34 -9.20 16.85
N VAL A 27 -1.52 -7.93 17.17
CA VAL A 27 -0.40 -6.96 17.26
C VAL A 27 0.63 -7.41 18.29
N ALA A 28 0.19 -7.91 19.45
CA ALA A 28 1.10 -8.42 20.47
C ALA A 28 1.93 -9.64 19.99
N ALA A 29 1.33 -10.52 19.18
CA ALA A 29 2.07 -11.63 18.59
C ALA A 29 3.06 -11.16 17.51
N ALA A 30 2.70 -10.10 16.78
CA ALA A 30 3.58 -9.46 15.79
C ALA A 30 4.77 -8.77 16.46
N ALA A 31 4.55 -8.06 17.57
CA ALA A 31 5.60 -7.39 18.34
C ALA A 31 6.65 -8.39 18.86
N ARG A 32 6.19 -9.52 19.42
CA ARG A 32 7.10 -10.58 19.91
C ARG A 32 8.02 -11.15 18.83
N LEU A 33 7.65 -11.11 17.56
CA LEU A 33 8.51 -11.57 16.47
C LEU A 33 9.69 -10.62 16.20
N LEU A 34 9.59 -9.38 16.67
CA LEU A 34 10.62 -8.35 16.53
C LEU A 34 11.41 -8.11 17.83
N GLU A 35 11.01 -8.76 18.95
CA GLU A 35 11.78 -8.73 20.18
C GLU A 35 13.09 -9.51 20.01
N PRO A 36 14.20 -9.03 20.58
CA PRO A 36 15.44 -9.77 20.59
C PRO A 36 15.23 -11.09 21.35
N PRO A 37 15.71 -12.22 20.84
CA PRO A 37 15.64 -13.47 21.56
C PRO A 37 16.42 -13.34 22.89
N ALA A 38 15.83 -13.83 23.97
CA ALA A 38 16.32 -13.66 25.34
C ALA A 38 17.73 -14.23 25.59
N ARG A 39 18.33 -14.99 24.69
CA ARG A 39 19.71 -15.52 24.73
C ARG A 39 20.15 -16.21 23.43
N SER A 40 20.08 -15.59 22.29
CA SER A 40 20.83 -16.09 21.13
C SER A 40 21.06 -14.96 20.14
N ALA A 41 22.30 -14.78 19.77
CA ALA A 41 22.76 -13.72 18.91
C ALA A 41 22.15 -13.78 17.50
N ILE A 42 20.95 -13.28 17.33
CA ILE A 42 20.59 -12.73 16.04
C ILE A 42 21.31 -11.38 15.99
N ASN A 43 22.37 -11.36 15.21
CA ASN A 43 23.26 -10.24 15.05
C ASN A 43 22.44 -8.98 14.73
N ARG A 44 22.46 -7.96 15.60
CA ARG A 44 21.72 -6.69 15.46
C ARG A 44 22.01 -5.96 14.13
N SER A 45 23.08 -6.33 13.44
CA SER A 45 23.42 -5.81 12.11
C SER A 45 22.52 -6.37 10.98
N ALA A 46 21.78 -7.46 11.21
CA ALA A 46 20.92 -8.07 10.19
C ALA A 46 19.58 -7.34 9.99
N ILE A 47 19.15 -6.51 10.94
CA ILE A 47 17.87 -5.78 10.86
C ILE A 47 18.00 -4.55 9.94
N ASN A 48 19.19 -4.02 9.72
CA ASN A 48 19.40 -2.77 8.99
C ASN A 48 19.73 -2.93 7.50
N HIS A 49 19.80 -4.15 6.97
CA HIS A 49 20.28 -4.36 5.59
C HIS A 49 19.36 -5.27 4.78
N GLY A 50 18.06 -5.03 4.84
CA GLY A 50 17.02 -5.80 4.13
C GLY A 50 16.96 -5.60 2.62
N ALA A 51 17.93 -4.98 2.01
CA ALA A 51 18.02 -4.86 0.56
C ALA A 51 19.46 -5.05 0.09
N ILE A 52 19.67 -6.05 -0.72
CA ILE A 52 20.86 -6.22 -1.57
C ILE A 52 22.12 -6.63 -0.80
N ASN A 53 22.25 -7.92 -0.47
CA ASN A 53 23.56 -8.54 -0.36
C ASN A 53 23.54 -9.94 -0.99
N HIS A 54 24.02 -10.03 -2.19
CA HIS A 54 24.38 -11.29 -2.82
C HIS A 54 25.57 -11.89 -2.05
N GLY A 55 25.30 -12.90 -1.20
CA GLY A 55 26.35 -13.75 -0.65
C GLY A 55 26.51 -13.88 0.85
N ALA A 56 25.73 -13.17 1.68
CA ALA A 56 25.69 -13.44 3.13
C ALA A 56 24.34 -14.06 3.50
N ILE A 57 24.34 -15.06 4.38
CA ILE A 57 23.14 -15.63 4.96
C ILE A 57 22.52 -14.53 5.85
N ASN A 58 21.65 -13.71 5.27
CA ASN A 58 20.98 -12.63 5.96
C ASN A 58 19.74 -13.20 6.66
N HIS A 59 19.82 -13.44 7.94
CA HIS A 59 18.68 -13.73 8.80
C HIS A 59 17.90 -12.43 9.13
N GLY A 60 17.56 -11.64 8.09
CA GLY A 60 16.77 -10.43 8.24
C GLY A 60 15.28 -10.72 8.46
N VAL A 61 14.51 -9.67 8.80
CA VAL A 61 13.07 -9.73 8.93
C VAL A 61 12.45 -8.70 7.98
N ILE A 62 11.43 -9.09 7.21
CA ILE A 62 10.69 -8.18 6.34
C ILE A 62 9.17 -8.37 6.47
N PRO A 63 8.38 -7.29 6.59
CA PRO A 63 6.93 -7.37 6.52
C PRO A 63 6.44 -7.68 5.10
N ARG A 64 5.32 -8.40 5.03
CA ARG A 64 4.65 -8.72 3.77
C ARG A 64 3.13 -8.64 3.92
N GLY A 65 2.50 -7.85 3.05
CA GLY A 65 1.05 -7.86 2.85
C GLY A 65 0.63 -8.98 1.89
N LEU A 66 -0.17 -8.66 0.88
CA LEU A 66 -0.66 -9.63 -0.13
C LEU A 66 0.35 -9.91 -1.26
N GLY A 67 1.61 -9.47 -1.14
CA GLY A 67 2.67 -9.77 -2.09
C GLY A 67 2.47 -9.18 -3.49
N ARG A 68 1.97 -7.95 -3.56
CA ARG A 68 1.68 -7.26 -4.83
C ARG A 68 2.83 -6.41 -5.38
N SER A 69 3.98 -6.39 -4.70
CA SER A 69 5.20 -5.76 -5.25
C SER A 69 5.64 -6.50 -6.52
N TYR A 70 5.99 -5.76 -7.56
CA TYR A 70 6.51 -6.34 -8.80
C TYR A 70 7.89 -6.97 -8.60
N ASN A 71 8.69 -6.37 -7.74
CA ASN A 71 10.03 -6.83 -7.39
C ASN A 71 10.02 -7.70 -6.11
N ASN A 72 11.20 -7.92 -5.54
CA ASN A 72 11.45 -8.71 -4.34
C ASN A 72 11.40 -7.91 -3.02
N ALA A 73 10.82 -6.71 -2.99
CA ALA A 73 10.82 -5.83 -1.80
C ALA A 73 10.23 -6.48 -0.53
N ALA A 74 9.27 -7.40 -0.67
CA ALA A 74 8.64 -8.11 0.44
C ALA A 74 9.10 -9.58 0.52
N GLN A 75 10.39 -9.82 0.24
CA GLN A 75 11.05 -11.12 0.28
C GLN A 75 12.35 -11.02 1.08
N CYS A 76 12.78 -12.11 1.71
CA CYS A 76 14.02 -12.19 2.48
C CYS A 76 14.58 -13.60 2.38
N GLU A 77 15.60 -13.81 1.56
CA GLU A 77 16.24 -15.12 1.41
C GLU A 77 16.89 -15.55 2.73
N GLY A 78 16.55 -16.75 3.20
CA GLY A 78 17.07 -17.31 4.45
C GLY A 78 16.58 -16.60 5.73
N GLY A 79 15.76 -15.54 5.60
CA GLY A 79 15.27 -14.77 6.74
C GLY A 79 13.82 -15.06 7.10
N VAL A 80 13.21 -14.17 7.87
CA VAL A 80 11.82 -14.25 8.33
C VAL A 80 10.96 -13.25 7.55
N VAL A 81 9.85 -13.73 6.98
CA VAL A 81 8.82 -12.90 6.38
C VAL A 81 7.61 -12.88 7.31
N ILE A 82 7.24 -11.70 7.81
CA ILE A 82 6.08 -11.50 8.67
C ILE A 82 4.88 -11.10 7.80
N SER A 83 3.97 -12.04 7.58
CA SER A 83 2.72 -11.76 6.86
C SER A 83 1.74 -11.02 7.75
N THR A 84 1.28 -9.85 7.30
CA THR A 84 0.23 -9.08 7.97
C THR A 84 -1.19 -9.52 7.59
N ALA A 85 -1.34 -10.49 6.69
CA ALA A 85 -2.65 -10.89 6.14
C ALA A 85 -3.69 -11.33 7.17
N ARG A 86 -3.27 -11.70 8.38
CA ARG A 86 -4.18 -12.05 9.50
C ARG A 86 -4.47 -10.89 10.45
N LEU A 87 -3.81 -9.75 10.29
CA LEU A 87 -4.13 -8.50 10.95
C LEU A 87 -5.08 -7.72 10.03
N ASN A 88 -6.32 -8.19 9.87
CA ASN A 88 -7.21 -7.76 8.79
C ASN A 88 -8.59 -7.27 9.30
N ARG A 89 -8.64 -6.76 10.51
CA ARG A 89 -9.87 -6.19 11.09
C ARG A 89 -9.97 -4.70 10.79
N ILE A 90 -11.14 -4.25 10.31
CA ILE A 90 -11.55 -2.86 10.39
C ILE A 90 -12.00 -2.66 11.84
N LEU A 91 -11.34 -1.76 12.55
CA LEU A 91 -11.54 -1.54 13.98
C LEU A 91 -12.66 -0.53 14.21
N ASP A 92 -12.70 0.49 13.35
CA ASP A 92 -13.72 1.53 13.37
C ASP A 92 -13.83 2.19 11.99
N LEU A 93 -15.02 2.65 11.67
CA LEU A 93 -15.31 3.48 10.50
C LEU A 93 -16.38 4.50 10.88
N ASP A 94 -15.95 5.72 11.12
CA ASP A 94 -16.85 6.83 11.45
C ASP A 94 -17.59 7.31 10.19
N PRO A 95 -18.91 7.10 10.11
CA PRO A 95 -19.68 7.50 8.95
C PRO A 95 -19.83 9.04 8.81
N ALA A 96 -19.59 9.79 9.87
CA ALA A 96 -19.70 11.24 9.84
C ALA A 96 -18.44 11.91 9.28
N SER A 97 -17.27 11.43 9.68
CA SER A 97 -15.98 12.02 9.28
C SER A 97 -15.26 11.26 8.16
N GLY A 98 -15.62 9.99 7.94
CA GLY A 98 -14.93 9.11 7.03
C GLY A 98 -13.55 8.65 7.51
N LEU A 99 -13.28 8.78 8.80
CA LEU A 99 -12.08 8.22 9.39
C LEU A 99 -12.23 6.70 9.54
N ALA A 100 -11.30 5.96 8.97
CA ALA A 100 -11.23 4.51 9.08
C ALA A 100 -10.00 4.10 9.89
N SER A 101 -10.22 3.41 11.01
CA SER A 101 -9.18 2.77 11.81
C SER A 101 -9.15 1.28 11.48
N CYS A 102 -8.00 0.76 11.07
CA CYS A 102 -7.89 -0.63 10.65
C CYS A 102 -6.51 -1.22 10.91
N GLU A 103 -6.46 -2.55 10.94
CA GLU A 103 -5.20 -3.30 10.97
C GLU A 103 -4.51 -3.28 9.61
N ALA A 104 -3.19 -3.39 9.59
CA ALA A 104 -2.36 -3.22 8.41
C ALA A 104 -2.61 -4.25 7.29
N GLY A 105 -3.16 -5.40 7.61
CA GLY A 105 -3.50 -6.46 6.66
C GLY A 105 -4.87 -6.30 6.01
N VAL A 106 -5.68 -5.32 6.42
CA VAL A 106 -6.93 -4.98 5.74
C VAL A 106 -6.62 -4.61 4.29
N SER A 107 -7.33 -5.19 3.33
CA SER A 107 -7.17 -4.83 1.92
C SER A 107 -7.96 -3.56 1.58
N LEU A 108 -7.53 -2.85 0.54
CA LEU A 108 -8.30 -1.71 0.03
C LEU A 108 -9.70 -2.14 -0.43
N GLU A 109 -9.85 -3.37 -0.94
CA GLU A 109 -11.16 -3.93 -1.26
C GLU A 109 -12.08 -4.01 -0.05
N GLN A 110 -11.58 -4.49 1.10
CA GLN A 110 -12.37 -4.54 2.34
C GLN A 110 -12.79 -3.14 2.79
N LEU A 111 -11.89 -2.15 2.69
CA LEU A 111 -12.25 -0.75 3.00
C LEU A 111 -13.29 -0.18 2.02
N MET A 112 -13.18 -0.50 0.72
CA MET A 112 -14.16 -0.08 -0.28
C MET A 112 -15.54 -0.68 0.01
N VAL A 113 -15.59 -1.98 0.32
CA VAL A 113 -16.85 -2.68 0.63
C VAL A 113 -17.48 -2.12 1.90
N ALA A 114 -16.69 -1.81 2.93
CA ALA A 114 -17.18 -1.24 4.18
C ALA A 114 -17.60 0.22 4.05
N GLY A 115 -16.85 1.03 3.30
CA GLY A 115 -17.04 2.47 3.19
C GLY A 115 -18.17 2.89 2.24
N LEU A 116 -18.33 2.20 1.09
CA LEU A 116 -19.29 2.58 0.06
C LEU A 116 -20.74 2.73 0.58
N PRO A 117 -21.28 1.83 1.41
CA PRO A 117 -22.62 1.99 1.96
C PRO A 117 -22.81 3.24 2.83
N ALA A 118 -21.70 3.72 3.42
CA ALA A 118 -21.66 4.95 4.23
C ALA A 118 -21.28 6.20 3.42
N GLY A 119 -21.15 6.10 2.09
CA GLY A 119 -20.79 7.22 1.23
C GLY A 119 -19.29 7.54 1.21
N TRP A 120 -18.44 6.59 1.55
CA TRP A 120 -16.99 6.78 1.62
C TRP A 120 -16.24 5.81 0.69
N PHE A 121 -15.12 6.26 0.15
CA PHE A 121 -14.24 5.48 -0.71
C PHE A 121 -12.77 5.69 -0.35
N VAL A 122 -11.91 4.75 -0.72
CA VAL A 122 -10.47 4.90 -0.52
C VAL A 122 -9.93 6.10 -1.29
N PRO A 123 -9.09 6.95 -0.67
CA PRO A 123 -8.64 8.20 -1.29
C PRO A 123 -7.73 7.98 -2.50
N VAL A 124 -6.97 6.90 -2.48
CA VAL A 124 -6.05 6.51 -3.55
C VAL A 124 -6.23 5.02 -3.82
N SER A 125 -6.42 4.67 -5.09
CA SER A 125 -6.55 3.29 -5.53
C SER A 125 -5.49 2.97 -6.59
N PRO A 126 -4.49 2.14 -6.28
CA PRO A 126 -3.49 1.71 -7.25
C PRO A 126 -4.10 0.80 -8.31
N GLY A 127 -3.29 0.23 -9.19
CA GLY A 127 -3.75 -0.66 -10.27
C GLY A 127 -4.57 -1.88 -9.84
N THR A 128 -4.57 -2.20 -8.56
CA THR A 128 -5.38 -3.28 -7.97
C THR A 128 -5.88 -2.92 -6.57
N ARG A 129 -7.11 -3.31 -6.24
CA ARG A 129 -7.67 -3.21 -4.90
C ARG A 129 -7.16 -4.30 -3.94
N GLN A 130 -6.45 -5.30 -4.46
CA GLN A 130 -5.90 -6.45 -3.72
C GLN A 130 -4.51 -6.12 -3.12
N VAL A 131 -4.39 -4.97 -2.47
CA VAL A 131 -3.23 -4.56 -1.67
C VAL A 131 -3.67 -4.29 -0.25
N THR A 132 -2.79 -4.53 0.72
CA THR A 132 -3.10 -4.22 2.13
C THR A 132 -2.83 -2.76 2.45
N VAL A 133 -3.51 -2.23 3.47
CA VAL A 133 -3.27 -0.88 3.99
C VAL A 133 -1.81 -0.67 4.37
N GLY A 134 -1.22 -1.61 5.14
CA GLY A 134 0.20 -1.52 5.49
C GLY A 134 1.12 -1.55 4.27
N GLY A 135 0.78 -2.35 3.25
CA GLY A 135 1.51 -2.38 1.98
C GLY A 135 1.33 -1.10 1.17
N ALA A 136 0.13 -0.52 1.16
CA ALA A 136 -0.16 0.75 0.49
C ALA A 136 0.63 1.92 1.10
N ILE A 137 0.75 1.96 2.43
CA ILE A 137 1.57 2.95 3.15
C ILE A 137 3.07 2.68 2.89
N ALA A 138 3.52 1.44 3.08
CA ALA A 138 4.93 1.10 2.93
C ALA A 138 5.49 1.34 1.53
N ALA A 139 4.64 1.26 0.49
CA ALA A 139 5.02 1.57 -0.88
C ALA A 139 4.60 2.98 -1.31
N ASP A 140 3.97 3.75 -0.42
CA ASP A 140 3.35 5.05 -0.69
C ASP A 140 2.65 5.06 -2.05
N VAL A 141 1.72 4.12 -2.23
CA VAL A 141 1.10 3.87 -3.53
C VAL A 141 0.39 5.11 -4.05
N HIS A 142 0.45 5.31 -5.36
CA HIS A 142 -0.35 6.29 -6.08
C HIS A 142 -1.40 5.61 -6.94
N GLY A 143 -2.38 6.37 -7.37
CA GLY A 143 -3.47 5.92 -8.25
C GLY A 143 -3.58 6.77 -9.50
N LYS A 144 -4.63 6.50 -10.28
CA LYS A 144 -4.98 7.28 -11.48
C LYS A 144 -5.46 8.70 -11.17
N ASN A 145 -5.57 9.02 -9.88
CA ASN A 145 -5.95 10.35 -9.36
C ASN A 145 -4.78 11.08 -8.68
N HIS A 146 -3.54 10.65 -8.91
CA HIS A 146 -2.37 11.18 -8.21
C HIS A 146 -2.15 12.68 -8.43
N HIS A 147 -2.52 13.22 -9.58
CA HIS A 147 -2.43 14.65 -9.91
C HIS A 147 -3.35 15.51 -9.02
N VAL A 148 -4.45 14.94 -8.49
CA VAL A 148 -5.37 15.60 -7.57
C VAL A 148 -5.14 15.16 -6.13
N ALA A 149 -5.08 13.85 -5.89
CA ALA A 149 -5.08 13.27 -4.55
C ALA A 149 -3.67 13.04 -3.96
N GLY A 150 -2.62 13.06 -4.80
CA GLY A 150 -1.28 12.68 -4.39
C GLY A 150 -1.13 11.18 -4.10
N SER A 151 -0.24 10.84 -3.19
CA SER A 151 0.02 9.46 -2.76
C SER A 151 -0.82 9.06 -1.54
N PHE A 152 -0.83 7.77 -1.24
CA PHE A 152 -1.67 7.19 -0.17
C PHE A 152 -1.35 7.76 1.22
N ALA A 153 -0.07 7.99 1.52
CA ALA A 153 0.38 8.47 2.83
C ALA A 153 -0.17 9.86 3.19
N ARG A 154 -0.49 10.70 2.21
CA ARG A 154 -1.14 12.01 2.45
C ARG A 154 -2.49 11.91 3.15
N HIS A 155 -3.14 10.76 3.05
CA HIS A 155 -4.46 10.51 3.63
C HIS A 155 -4.37 9.70 4.94
N VAL A 156 -3.16 9.38 5.39
CA VAL A 156 -2.93 8.65 6.64
C VAL A 156 -2.80 9.65 7.79
N ARG A 157 -3.61 9.48 8.82
CA ARG A 157 -3.63 10.32 10.02
C ARG A 157 -2.66 9.82 11.08
N SER A 158 -2.58 8.50 11.22
CA SER A 158 -1.60 7.87 12.12
C SER A 158 -1.25 6.46 11.66
N VAL A 159 -0.09 5.99 12.08
CA VAL A 159 0.40 4.64 11.86
C VAL A 159 0.90 4.08 13.18
N ASP A 160 0.41 2.89 13.56
CA ASP A 160 1.04 2.11 14.61
C ASP A 160 2.07 1.18 13.97
N ILE A 161 3.31 1.33 14.38
CA ILE A 161 4.46 0.56 13.89
C ILE A 161 5.14 -0.17 15.05
N VAL A 162 5.52 -1.42 14.82
CA VAL A 162 6.41 -2.14 15.72
C VAL A 162 7.84 -2.00 15.20
N LEU A 163 8.67 -1.36 15.99
CA LEU A 163 10.07 -1.12 15.68
C LEU A 163 10.93 -2.38 15.94
N PRO A 164 12.13 -2.44 15.37
CA PRO A 164 13.12 -3.42 15.79
C PRO A 164 13.32 -3.36 17.32
N GLY A 165 13.14 -4.50 17.99
CA GLY A 165 13.14 -4.56 19.45
C GLY A 165 11.75 -4.78 20.05
N GLY A 166 10.69 -4.77 19.24
CA GLY A 166 9.32 -5.08 19.69
C GLY A 166 8.55 -3.86 20.23
N GLU A 167 9.16 -2.67 20.26
CA GLU A 167 8.52 -1.43 20.73
C GLU A 167 7.37 -1.06 19.77
N LEU A 168 6.16 -0.92 20.31
CA LEU A 168 5.01 -0.36 19.58
C LEU A 168 5.01 1.16 19.70
N ARG A 169 4.99 1.85 18.56
CA ARG A 169 4.96 3.32 18.50
C ARG A 169 3.88 3.80 17.57
N THR A 170 3.14 4.83 17.98
CA THR A 170 2.18 5.53 17.13
C THR A 170 2.86 6.75 16.51
N LEU A 171 2.87 6.80 15.18
CA LEU A 171 3.46 7.88 14.39
C LEU A 171 2.35 8.73 13.78
N THR A 172 2.54 10.03 13.80
CA THR A 172 1.77 11.00 13.03
C THR A 172 2.72 11.97 12.35
N GLU A 173 2.24 12.67 11.34
CA GLU A 173 3.03 13.73 10.69
C GLU A 173 3.50 14.83 11.68
N ARG A 174 2.82 14.99 12.84
CA ARG A 174 3.13 16.00 13.86
C ARG A 174 4.02 15.47 14.97
N SER A 175 3.80 14.23 15.43
CA SER A 175 4.52 13.68 16.60
C SER A 175 5.92 13.19 16.26
N ASP A 176 6.11 12.60 15.09
CA ASP A 176 7.41 12.10 14.60
C ASP A 176 7.43 12.15 13.08
N PRO A 177 7.55 13.36 12.49
CA PRO A 177 7.49 13.55 11.04
C PRO A 177 8.58 12.79 10.30
N ALA A 178 9.79 12.71 10.87
CA ALA A 178 10.90 12.04 10.24
C ALA A 178 10.64 10.54 10.06
N LEU A 179 10.21 9.86 11.12
CA LEU A 179 9.92 8.43 11.04
C LEU A 179 8.62 8.15 10.30
N PHE A 180 7.60 9.00 10.42
CA PHE A 180 6.35 8.88 9.68
C PHE A 180 6.62 8.87 8.16
N TRP A 181 7.33 9.88 7.66
CA TRP A 181 7.64 9.98 6.22
C TRP A 181 8.69 8.98 5.76
N ALA A 182 9.62 8.54 6.61
CA ALA A 182 10.51 7.43 6.31
C ALA A 182 9.77 6.08 6.22
N THR A 183 8.63 5.94 6.91
CA THR A 183 7.78 4.74 6.87
C THR A 183 6.91 4.72 5.62
N ALA A 184 6.40 5.88 5.21
CA ALA A 184 5.72 6.05 3.92
C ALA A 184 6.72 5.88 2.77
N GLY A 185 6.51 4.86 1.94
CA GLY A 185 7.46 4.50 0.88
C GLY A 185 8.72 3.76 1.36
N GLY A 186 8.88 3.52 2.66
CA GLY A 186 10.04 2.85 3.27
C GLY A 186 10.09 1.34 3.07
N MET A 187 9.14 0.75 2.32
CA MET A 187 9.08 -0.68 1.95
C MET A 187 9.16 -1.64 3.15
N GLY A 188 8.76 -1.18 4.35
CA GLY A 188 8.79 -1.96 5.59
C GLY A 188 10.16 -2.00 6.28
N LEU A 189 11.14 -1.20 5.84
CA LEU A 189 12.48 -1.18 6.42
C LEU A 189 12.57 -0.42 7.75
N THR A 190 11.60 0.45 8.05
CA THR A 190 11.52 1.18 9.33
C THR A 190 10.94 0.33 10.46
N GLY A 191 10.14 -0.69 10.11
CA GLY A 191 9.47 -1.58 11.06
C GLY A 191 8.21 -2.20 10.47
N LEU A 192 7.45 -2.89 11.31
CA LEU A 192 6.22 -3.58 10.95
C LEU A 192 5.01 -2.68 11.23
N ILE A 193 4.38 -2.15 10.19
CA ILE A 193 3.08 -1.47 10.30
C ILE A 193 2.04 -2.48 10.76
N VAL A 194 1.31 -2.18 11.83
CA VAL A 194 0.29 -3.08 12.41
C VAL A 194 -1.12 -2.49 12.39
N ARG A 195 -1.25 -1.15 12.42
CA ARG A 195 -2.53 -0.43 12.32
C ARG A 195 -2.32 0.90 11.61
N ALA A 196 -3.40 1.47 11.09
CA ALA A 196 -3.42 2.83 10.57
C ALA A 196 -4.80 3.46 10.73
N VAL A 197 -4.83 4.79 10.80
CA VAL A 197 -6.04 5.61 10.66
C VAL A 197 -5.95 6.35 9.34
N ILE A 198 -6.97 6.21 8.51
CA ILE A 198 -6.99 6.72 7.13
C ILE A 198 -8.20 7.63 6.97
N GLN A 199 -8.01 8.78 6.33
CA GLN A 199 -9.09 9.62 5.87
C GLN A 199 -9.61 9.09 4.54
N LEU A 200 -10.83 8.61 4.51
CA LEU A 200 -11.52 8.24 3.28
C LEU A 200 -12.06 9.50 2.55
N THR A 201 -12.37 9.35 1.28
CA THR A 201 -12.93 10.40 0.44
C THR A 201 -14.44 10.22 0.31
N PRO A 202 -15.26 11.27 0.47
CA PRO A 202 -16.70 11.17 0.30
C PRO A 202 -17.06 10.90 -1.16
N VAL A 203 -18.04 10.03 -1.39
CA VAL A 203 -18.55 9.71 -2.73
C VAL A 203 -20.07 9.62 -2.71
N ALA A 204 -20.73 10.15 -3.74
CA ALA A 204 -22.17 10.09 -3.89
C ALA A 204 -22.65 8.78 -4.54
N THR A 205 -21.77 8.08 -5.23
CA THR A 205 -22.09 6.86 -5.98
C THR A 205 -20.87 5.96 -6.13
N SER A 206 -21.10 4.67 -6.30
CA SER A 206 -20.08 3.68 -6.64
C SER A 206 -19.76 3.63 -8.16
N ARG A 207 -20.40 4.48 -8.96
CA ARG A 207 -20.22 4.52 -10.41
C ARG A 207 -19.36 5.70 -10.82
N VAL A 208 -18.62 5.54 -11.91
CA VAL A 208 -17.78 6.56 -12.51
C VAL A 208 -18.24 6.77 -13.96
N ARG A 209 -18.45 8.05 -14.35
CA ARG A 209 -18.61 8.39 -15.77
C ARG A 209 -17.25 8.37 -16.45
N VAL A 210 -17.13 7.71 -17.58
CA VAL A 210 -15.86 7.58 -18.29
C VAL A 210 -15.99 8.17 -19.67
N ASP A 211 -15.12 9.13 -20.00
CA ASP A 211 -14.94 9.64 -21.34
C ASP A 211 -13.68 8.98 -21.94
N THR A 212 -13.74 8.59 -23.20
CA THR A 212 -12.63 7.89 -23.88
C THR A 212 -12.31 8.60 -25.17
N VAL A 213 -11.03 8.95 -25.33
CA VAL A 213 -10.51 9.58 -26.56
C VAL A 213 -9.45 8.67 -27.14
N ARG A 214 -9.45 8.49 -28.44
CA ARG A 214 -8.37 7.80 -29.16
C ARG A 214 -7.41 8.86 -29.69
N THR A 215 -6.13 8.67 -29.44
CA THR A 215 -5.04 9.54 -29.90
C THR A 215 -4.19 8.79 -30.93
N ALA A 216 -3.56 9.54 -31.82
CA ALA A 216 -2.72 8.97 -32.88
C ALA A 216 -1.36 8.53 -32.35
N ASP A 217 -0.78 9.30 -31.41
CA ASP A 217 0.56 9.09 -30.89
C ASP A 217 0.69 9.55 -29.43
N ILE A 218 1.91 9.51 -28.92
CA ILE A 218 2.21 9.90 -27.54
C ILE A 218 2.11 11.41 -27.34
N ASP A 219 2.46 12.20 -28.32
CA ASP A 219 2.46 13.67 -28.23
C ASP A 219 1.02 14.20 -28.14
N GLU A 220 0.12 13.65 -28.97
CA GLU A 220 -1.32 13.94 -28.85
C GLU A 220 -1.86 13.44 -27.52
N THR A 221 -1.43 12.26 -27.06
CA THR A 221 -1.79 11.71 -25.74
C THR A 221 -1.43 12.67 -24.62
N MET A 222 -0.20 13.15 -24.60
CA MET A 222 0.27 14.12 -23.59
C MET A 222 -0.49 15.43 -23.65
N ALA A 223 -0.68 15.99 -24.86
CA ALA A 223 -1.44 17.22 -25.05
C ALA A 223 -2.91 17.12 -24.59
N VAL A 224 -3.53 15.97 -24.82
CA VAL A 224 -4.88 15.69 -24.33
C VAL A 224 -4.87 15.56 -22.80
N LEU A 225 -3.91 14.84 -22.20
CA LEU A 225 -3.77 14.71 -20.74
C LEU A 225 -3.61 16.10 -20.09
N GLU A 226 -2.69 16.92 -20.55
CA GLU A 226 -2.45 18.26 -20.01
C GLU A 226 -3.68 19.17 -20.11
N ARG A 227 -4.40 19.12 -21.24
CA ARG A 227 -5.61 19.94 -21.47
C ARG A 227 -6.71 19.63 -20.47
N HIS A 228 -6.87 18.38 -20.09
CA HIS A 228 -7.99 17.90 -19.27
C HIS A 228 -7.60 17.52 -17.84
N ASP A 229 -6.37 17.75 -17.43
CA ASP A 229 -5.86 17.37 -16.10
C ASP A 229 -6.71 17.95 -14.95
N ARG A 230 -7.29 19.14 -15.16
CA ARG A 230 -8.14 19.80 -14.16
C ARG A 230 -9.61 19.43 -14.23
N ASP A 231 -10.05 18.80 -15.32
CA ASP A 231 -11.45 18.48 -15.55
C ASP A 231 -11.84 17.11 -14.98
N TYR A 232 -10.83 16.26 -14.77
CA TYR A 232 -11.01 14.86 -14.36
C TYR A 232 -10.23 14.51 -13.10
N GLY A 233 -10.90 13.87 -12.13
CA GLY A 233 -10.25 13.38 -10.94
C GLY A 233 -9.42 12.11 -11.15
N TYR A 234 -9.67 11.37 -12.24
CA TYR A 234 -8.95 10.16 -12.60
C TYR A 234 -8.59 10.20 -14.08
N THR A 235 -7.34 9.95 -14.40
CA THR A 235 -6.84 9.92 -15.78
C THR A 235 -5.99 8.67 -16.02
N VAL A 236 -6.11 8.07 -17.19
CA VAL A 236 -5.29 6.91 -17.57
C VAL A 236 -5.11 6.85 -19.08
N ALA A 237 -3.89 6.61 -19.52
CA ALA A 237 -3.58 6.30 -20.89
C ALA A 237 -3.30 4.78 -21.05
N TRP A 238 -3.80 4.22 -22.12
CA TRP A 238 -3.50 2.84 -22.54
C TRP A 238 -2.79 2.89 -23.87
N SER A 239 -1.62 2.26 -23.95
CA SER A 239 -0.89 2.11 -25.19
C SER A 239 -0.87 0.65 -25.62
N ASP A 240 -1.11 0.39 -26.89
CA ASP A 240 -0.83 -0.90 -27.50
C ASP A 240 0.55 -0.86 -28.14
N SER A 241 1.55 -1.34 -27.38
CA SER A 241 2.94 -1.39 -27.85
C SER A 241 3.19 -2.46 -28.93
N LEU A 242 2.20 -3.31 -29.24
CA LEU A 242 2.28 -4.35 -30.26
C LEU A 242 1.52 -3.98 -31.54
N ALA A 243 0.77 -2.90 -31.51
CA ALA A 243 0.03 -2.46 -32.70
C ALA A 243 0.98 -2.08 -33.83
N ARG A 244 0.70 -2.56 -35.05
CA ARG A 244 1.47 -2.27 -36.27
C ARG A 244 1.03 -0.97 -36.96
N ALA A 245 -0.08 -0.36 -36.51
CA ALA A 245 -0.59 0.91 -37.02
C ALA A 245 -0.54 1.97 -35.92
N PRO A 246 -0.35 3.26 -36.24
CA PRO A 246 -0.45 4.30 -35.24
C PRO A 246 -1.85 4.29 -34.61
N GLY A 247 -1.88 4.09 -33.31
CA GLY A 247 -3.14 4.06 -32.56
C GLY A 247 -2.87 3.87 -31.09
N TRP A 248 -2.90 4.97 -30.34
CA TRP A 248 -2.92 4.99 -28.90
C TRP A 248 -4.37 5.23 -28.45
N ALA A 249 -4.83 4.54 -27.43
CA ALA A 249 -6.12 4.83 -26.82
C ALA A 249 -5.88 5.41 -25.43
N VAL A 250 -6.33 6.64 -25.22
CA VAL A 250 -6.38 7.28 -23.91
C VAL A 250 -7.79 7.14 -23.38
N ARG A 251 -7.93 6.66 -22.16
CA ARG A 251 -9.20 6.62 -21.45
C ARG A 251 -9.18 7.59 -20.28
N TRP A 252 -10.24 8.34 -20.16
CA TRP A 252 -10.48 9.31 -19.12
C TRP A 252 -11.62 8.81 -18.24
N SER A 253 -11.49 8.99 -16.94
CA SER A 253 -12.61 8.84 -16.02
C SER A 253 -12.75 10.14 -15.26
N PRO A 254 -13.84 10.90 -15.44
CA PRO A 254 -14.14 11.96 -14.51
C PRO A 254 -14.22 11.35 -13.12
N ALA A 255 -13.74 12.08 -12.11
CA ALA A 255 -14.08 11.78 -10.74
C ALA A 255 -15.60 11.69 -10.63
N ALA A 256 -16.12 10.80 -9.82
CA ALA A 256 -17.47 10.95 -9.34
C ALA A 256 -17.52 12.29 -8.59
N THR A 257 -17.88 13.36 -9.29
CA THR A 257 -18.10 14.63 -8.65
C THR A 257 -19.26 14.43 -7.70
N SER A 258 -19.02 14.68 -6.41
CA SER A 258 -20.11 14.89 -5.48
C SER A 258 -21.04 15.94 -6.10
N PRO A 259 -22.35 15.75 -6.10
CA PRO A 259 -23.25 16.82 -6.48
C PRO A 259 -22.92 18.04 -5.62
N PRO A 260 -23.04 19.28 -6.15
CA PRO A 260 -22.87 20.46 -5.33
C PRO A 260 -23.79 20.36 -4.13
N PRO A 261 -23.38 20.88 -2.95
CA PRO A 261 -24.28 20.91 -1.80
C PRO A 261 -25.60 21.54 -2.21
N ALA A 262 -26.70 20.88 -1.84
CA ALA A 262 -28.02 21.43 -2.07
C ALA A 262 -28.12 22.80 -1.40
N THR A 263 -28.37 23.84 -2.19
CA THR A 263 -28.63 25.20 -1.74
C THR A 263 -29.95 25.28 -0.98
#